data_37308120c568484e56d0fdd173d21edd
#
_entry.id   37308120c568484e56d0fdd173d21edd
#
_cell.length_a   1.000
_cell.length_b   1.000
_cell.length_c   1.000
_cell.angle_alpha   90.00
_cell.angle_beta   90.00
_cell.angle_gamma   90.00
#
_symmetry.space_group_name_H-M   'P 1'
#
loop_
_entity.id
_entity.type
_entity.pdbx_description
1 polymer ?
#
loop_
_entity_poly.entity_id
_entity_poly.type
_entity_poly.pdbx_seq_one_letter_code
_entity_poly.pdbx_strand_id
1 'polypeptide(L)'
;AQHSDVLVEETDVLAKLRKVRLQVGGGDWFSFCPDKGRDEKWRMSALLTADKGHDHHRACDCGVVICHGTQLTVLYVDLKSSNPVGYAGQFKSTRQFVRYALGLSEEFHGSPLRLERGQYVVLYGGAKPLPIPKRPTVRKFGTAGKTQTDKAFKREVPNDARVYLRELLG
;
A
#
# COMPACT_ATOMS: atom_id res chain seq x y z
N ALA A 1 16.72 -17.27 7.74
CA ALA A 1 16.06 -15.97 7.67
C ALA A 1 14.56 -16.22 7.59
N GLN A 2 13.81 -15.81 8.61
CA GLN A 2 12.35 -15.87 8.59
C GLN A 2 11.87 -14.86 7.55
N HIS A 3 11.37 -15.34 6.43
CA HIS A 3 10.66 -14.50 5.46
C HIS A 3 9.27 -14.24 6.04
N SER A 4 9.03 -13.02 6.46
CA SER A 4 7.71 -12.61 6.87
C SER A 4 6.96 -12.07 5.65
N ASP A 5 5.80 -12.63 5.38
CA ASP A 5 4.93 -12.21 4.29
C ASP A 5 3.85 -11.26 4.85
N VAL A 6 3.65 -10.13 4.20
CA VAL A 6 2.47 -9.29 4.41
C VAL A 6 1.40 -9.72 3.41
N LEU A 7 0.25 -10.09 3.92
CA LEU A 7 -0.89 -10.44 3.09
C LEU A 7 -1.71 -9.17 2.81
N VAL A 8 -1.78 -8.78 1.54
CA VAL A 8 -2.67 -7.72 1.06
C VAL A 8 -3.92 -8.37 0.50
N GLU A 9 -5.07 -8.01 1.03
CA GLU A 9 -6.38 -8.59 0.66
C GLU A 9 -7.35 -7.49 0.27
N GLU A 10 -8.09 -7.74 -0.83
CA GLU A 10 -9.26 -6.98 -1.23
C GLU A 10 -10.50 -7.66 -0.65
N THR A 11 -11.34 -6.91 0.03
CA THR A 11 -12.53 -7.42 0.70
C THR A 11 -13.74 -7.54 -0.23
N ASP A 12 -13.73 -6.85 -1.37
CA ASP A 12 -14.81 -6.96 -2.36
C ASP A 12 -14.83 -8.37 -2.97
N VAL A 13 -15.95 -9.08 -2.75
CA VAL A 13 -16.14 -10.45 -3.25
C VAL A 13 -16.16 -10.54 -4.77
N LEU A 14 -16.43 -9.44 -5.47
CA LEU A 14 -16.45 -9.35 -6.93
C LEU A 14 -15.05 -9.02 -7.52
N ALA A 15 -14.09 -8.67 -6.68
CA ALA A 15 -12.75 -8.36 -7.13
C ALA A 15 -12.08 -9.58 -7.75
N LYS A 16 -11.43 -9.40 -8.91
CA LYS A 16 -10.66 -10.45 -9.60
C LYS A 16 -9.28 -10.64 -8.97
N LEU A 17 -8.62 -9.54 -8.60
CA LEU A 17 -7.41 -9.56 -7.79
C LEU A 17 -7.80 -9.40 -6.32
N ARG A 18 -7.76 -10.50 -5.58
CA ARG A 18 -8.22 -10.53 -4.18
C ARG A 18 -7.08 -10.61 -3.17
N LYS A 19 -5.91 -11.08 -3.61
CA LYS A 19 -4.86 -11.47 -2.67
C LYS A 19 -3.48 -11.38 -3.31
N VAL A 20 -2.57 -10.73 -2.61
CA VAL A 20 -1.14 -10.67 -2.98
C VAL A 20 -0.31 -10.80 -1.72
N ARG A 21 0.80 -11.55 -1.78
CA ARG A 21 1.76 -11.69 -0.69
C ARG A 21 2.97 -10.83 -0.97
N LEU A 22 3.24 -9.86 -0.10
CA LEU A 22 4.45 -9.06 -0.14
C LEU A 22 5.51 -9.74 0.71
N GLN A 23 6.59 -10.18 0.10
CA GLN A 23 7.73 -10.74 0.82
C GLN A 23 8.61 -9.60 1.32
N VAL A 24 8.58 -9.39 2.63
CA VAL A 24 9.40 -8.40 3.33
C VAL A 24 10.65 -9.11 3.82
N GLY A 25 11.81 -8.59 3.48
CA GLY A 25 13.09 -9.09 4.00
C GLY A 25 13.25 -8.85 5.50
N GLY A 26 14.42 -9.19 6.02
CA GLY A 26 14.78 -8.82 7.40
C GLY A 26 14.84 -7.29 7.58
N GLY A 27 14.70 -6.84 8.82
CA GLY A 27 14.72 -5.42 9.19
C GLY A 27 13.60 -5.08 10.15
N ASP A 28 13.54 -3.83 10.56
CA ASP A 28 12.48 -3.29 11.42
C ASP A 28 11.35 -2.74 10.54
N TRP A 29 10.20 -3.41 10.58
CA TRP A 29 9.04 -3.04 9.79
C TRP A 29 7.75 -3.53 10.42
N PHE A 30 6.65 -2.87 10.07
CA PHE A 30 5.29 -3.35 10.35
C PHE A 30 4.34 -3.03 9.19
N SER A 31 3.18 -3.66 9.17
CA SER A 31 2.13 -3.38 8.20
C SER A 31 0.83 -3.03 8.89
N PHE A 32 0.01 -2.25 8.19
CA PHE A 32 -1.34 -1.92 8.61
C PHE A 32 -2.29 -1.96 7.41
N CYS A 33 -3.53 -2.33 7.67
CA CYS A 33 -4.57 -2.43 6.66
C CYS A 33 -5.69 -1.44 7.01
N PRO A 34 -5.64 -0.21 6.50
CA PRO A 34 -6.56 0.85 6.90
C PRO A 34 -8.00 0.60 6.42
N ASP A 35 -8.17 -0.30 5.46
CA ASP A 35 -9.48 -0.67 4.92
C ASP A 35 -10.13 -1.88 5.64
N LYS A 36 -9.38 -2.58 6.49
CA LYS A 36 -9.85 -3.79 7.15
C LYS A 36 -10.81 -3.47 8.31
N GLY A 37 -11.95 -4.16 8.34
CA GLY A 37 -12.94 -3.99 9.41
C GLY A 37 -13.80 -2.74 9.28
N ARG A 38 -13.84 -2.13 8.11
CA ARG A 38 -14.70 -0.97 7.83
C ARG A 38 -16.16 -1.41 7.68
N ASP A 39 -17.02 -0.71 8.37
CA ASP A 39 -18.45 -0.75 8.09
C ASP A 39 -18.86 0.41 7.15
N GLU A 40 -20.12 0.44 6.73
CA GLU A 40 -20.65 1.51 5.86
C GLU A 40 -20.56 2.92 6.48
N LYS A 41 -20.38 3.02 7.78
CA LYS A 41 -20.28 4.27 8.55
C LYS A 41 -18.85 4.67 8.88
N TRP A 42 -17.89 3.86 8.44
CA TRP A 42 -16.50 4.10 8.75
C TRP A 42 -16.01 5.45 8.23
N ARG A 43 -15.32 6.15 9.08
CA ARG A 43 -14.69 7.43 8.77
C ARG A 43 -13.24 7.42 9.26
N MET A 44 -12.36 8.05 8.51
CA MET A 44 -10.96 8.26 8.92
C MET A 44 -10.88 9.08 10.22
N SER A 45 -11.84 9.97 10.42
CA SER A 45 -12.04 10.71 11.66
C SER A 45 -13.52 11.00 11.86
N ALA A 46 -14.02 10.85 13.08
CA ALA A 46 -15.39 11.21 13.45
C ALA A 46 -15.68 12.71 13.30
N LEU A 47 -14.64 13.54 13.29
CA LEU A 47 -14.75 14.98 13.12
C LEU A 47 -15.00 15.42 11.68
N LEU A 48 -14.81 14.51 10.71
CA LEU A 48 -15.02 14.81 9.29
C LEU A 48 -16.40 14.36 8.85
N THR A 49 -17.07 15.19 8.07
CA THR A 49 -18.36 14.85 7.47
C THR A 49 -18.19 13.75 6.44
N ALA A 50 -19.19 12.86 6.32
CA ALA A 50 -19.24 11.85 5.26
C ALA A 50 -19.73 12.50 3.97
N ASP A 51 -18.86 13.26 3.33
CA ASP A 51 -19.14 13.91 2.03
C ASP A 51 -18.68 12.99 0.89
N LYS A 52 -19.61 12.65 -0.01
CA LYS A 52 -19.32 11.83 -1.19
C LYS A 52 -18.48 12.56 -2.25
N GLY A 53 -18.40 13.87 -2.17
CA GLY A 53 -17.60 14.70 -3.09
C GLY A 53 -16.09 14.65 -2.84
N HIS A 54 -15.66 14.10 -1.69
CA HIS A 54 -14.26 14.11 -1.28
C HIS A 54 -13.76 12.71 -0.92
N ASP A 55 -12.50 12.45 -1.22
CA ASP A 55 -11.85 11.14 -1.02
C ASP A 55 -11.23 10.95 0.39
N HIS A 56 -11.48 11.86 1.34
CA HIS A 56 -10.80 11.87 2.64
C HIS A 56 -11.15 10.70 3.57
N HIS A 57 -12.18 9.93 3.24
CA HIS A 57 -12.53 8.68 3.94
C HIS A 57 -12.12 7.41 3.19
N ARG A 58 -11.52 7.54 2.01
CA ARG A 58 -11.00 6.39 1.30
C ARG A 58 -9.67 5.93 1.89
N ALA A 59 -9.35 4.66 1.70
CA ALA A 59 -8.07 4.11 2.13
C ALA A 59 -7.52 3.17 1.06
N CYS A 60 -6.20 3.00 1.02
CA CYS A 60 -5.57 1.91 0.29
C CYS A 60 -5.66 0.62 1.09
N ASP A 61 -5.43 -0.51 0.45
CA ASP A 61 -5.62 -1.83 1.07
C ASP A 61 -4.55 -2.13 2.13
N CYS A 62 -3.33 -1.66 1.92
CA CYS A 62 -2.23 -1.93 2.83
C CYS A 62 -1.19 -0.81 2.84
N GLY A 63 -0.64 -0.54 4.02
CA GLY A 63 0.59 0.21 4.22
C GLY A 63 1.68 -0.68 4.84
N VAL A 64 2.90 -0.61 4.31
CA VAL A 64 4.08 -1.23 4.92
C VAL A 64 5.04 -0.14 5.33
N VAL A 65 5.31 -0.06 6.63
CA VAL A 65 6.23 0.91 7.22
C VAL A 65 7.55 0.23 7.46
N ILE A 66 8.62 0.83 6.96
CA ILE A 66 10.00 0.36 7.12
C ILE A 66 10.73 1.40 7.94
N CYS A 67 11.34 0.95 9.04
CA CYS A 67 12.03 1.81 9.99
C CYS A 67 13.55 1.78 9.73
N HIS A 68 14.13 2.96 9.59
CA HIS A 68 15.57 3.16 9.52
C HIS A 68 15.98 4.16 10.62
N GLY A 69 16.14 3.65 11.83
CA GLY A 69 16.30 4.50 13.01
C GLY A 69 15.05 5.34 13.25
N THR A 70 15.17 6.66 13.15
CA THR A 70 14.02 7.59 13.31
C THR A 70 13.32 7.92 12.00
N GLN A 71 13.84 7.45 10.87
CA GLN A 71 13.27 7.74 9.54
C GLN A 71 12.39 6.60 9.07
N LEU A 72 11.22 6.93 8.54
CA LEU A 72 10.25 5.97 8.05
C LEU A 72 10.09 6.09 6.54
N THR A 73 10.15 4.95 5.87
CA THR A 73 9.65 4.79 4.49
C THR A 73 8.33 4.05 4.54
N VAL A 74 7.30 4.60 3.92
CA VAL A 74 5.98 3.96 3.84
C VAL A 74 5.65 3.60 2.41
N LEU A 75 5.45 2.30 2.18
CA LEU A 75 4.90 1.78 0.92
C LEU A 75 3.39 1.65 1.06
N TYR A 76 2.65 2.41 0.25
CA TYR A 76 1.21 2.33 0.14
C TYR A 76 0.84 1.41 -1.02
N VAL A 77 0.02 0.40 -0.78
CA VAL A 77 -0.36 -0.61 -1.77
C VAL A 77 -1.87 -0.64 -1.92
N ASP A 78 -2.31 -0.64 -3.18
CA ASP A 78 -3.72 -0.71 -3.55
C ASP A 78 -3.91 -1.81 -4.60
N LEU A 79 -4.95 -2.65 -4.44
CA LEU A 79 -5.28 -3.73 -5.35
C LEU A 79 -6.38 -3.29 -6.32
N LYS A 80 -6.26 -3.63 -7.59
CA LYS A 80 -7.29 -3.34 -8.61
C LYS A 80 -7.50 -4.55 -9.51
N SER A 81 -8.76 -4.90 -9.77
CA SER A 81 -9.10 -6.10 -10.52
C SER A 81 -8.73 -6.07 -12.00
N SER A 82 -8.72 -4.90 -12.63
CA SER A 82 -8.38 -4.81 -14.07
C SER A 82 -7.82 -3.46 -14.46
N ASN A 83 -8.55 -2.38 -14.17
CA ASN A 83 -8.14 -1.03 -14.54
C ASN A 83 -7.52 -0.33 -13.34
N PRO A 84 -6.20 -0.03 -13.36
CA PRO A 84 -5.51 0.63 -12.25
C PRO A 84 -5.78 2.14 -12.21
N VAL A 85 -7.03 2.53 -11.97
CA VAL A 85 -7.50 3.92 -11.83
C VAL A 85 -8.19 4.14 -10.47
N GLY A 86 -8.44 5.39 -10.10
CA GLY A 86 -9.19 5.76 -8.90
C GLY A 86 -8.41 5.62 -7.57
N TYR A 87 -7.13 5.32 -7.62
CA TYR A 87 -6.28 5.09 -6.45
C TYR A 87 -5.74 6.37 -5.79
N ALA A 88 -5.71 7.49 -6.52
CA ALA A 88 -5.06 8.70 -6.02
C ALA A 88 -5.69 9.24 -4.73
N GLY A 89 -7.01 9.21 -4.63
CA GLY A 89 -7.74 9.62 -3.43
C GLY A 89 -7.46 8.69 -2.25
N GLN A 90 -7.42 7.38 -2.48
CA GLN A 90 -7.08 6.38 -1.46
C GLN A 90 -5.68 6.62 -0.89
N PHE A 91 -4.69 6.84 -1.74
CA PHE A 91 -3.32 7.13 -1.30
C PHE A 91 -3.20 8.49 -0.58
N LYS A 92 -3.88 9.54 -1.08
CA LYS A 92 -3.89 10.84 -0.41
C LYS A 92 -4.45 10.74 1.01
N SER A 93 -5.59 10.09 1.17
CA SER A 93 -6.25 9.92 2.46
C SER A 93 -5.40 9.09 3.42
N THR A 94 -4.91 7.92 3.00
CA THR A 94 -4.06 7.08 3.86
C THR A 94 -2.76 7.78 4.24
N ARG A 95 -2.14 8.52 3.34
CA ARG A 95 -0.96 9.34 3.66
C ARG A 95 -1.24 10.37 4.75
N GLN A 96 -2.38 11.04 4.69
CA GLN A 96 -2.76 12.02 5.73
C GLN A 96 -3.03 11.35 7.07
N PHE A 97 -3.62 10.15 7.07
CA PHE A 97 -3.75 9.35 8.28
C PHE A 97 -2.40 9.02 8.90
N VAL A 98 -1.42 8.57 8.11
CA VAL A 98 -0.06 8.28 8.61
C VAL A 98 0.58 9.54 9.21
N ARG A 99 0.46 10.68 8.55
CA ARG A 99 0.98 11.96 9.07
C ARG A 99 0.33 12.35 10.39
N TYR A 100 -0.97 12.19 10.49
CA TYR A 100 -1.72 12.46 11.72
C TYR A 100 -1.27 11.53 12.85
N ALA A 101 -1.14 10.24 12.59
CA ALA A 101 -0.66 9.26 13.57
C ALA A 101 0.76 9.58 14.07
N LEU A 102 1.66 9.99 13.17
CA LEU A 102 3.01 10.43 13.54
C LEU A 102 3.00 11.71 14.38
N GLY A 103 2.16 12.68 14.03
CA GLY A 103 1.98 13.90 14.83
C GLY A 103 1.48 13.61 16.25
N LEU A 104 0.53 12.69 16.39
CA LEU A 104 0.07 12.24 17.72
C LEU A 104 1.20 11.53 18.50
N SER A 105 1.98 10.68 17.82
CA SER A 105 3.11 9.98 18.44
C SER A 105 4.20 10.96 18.90
N GLU A 106 4.47 11.99 18.14
CA GLU A 106 5.42 13.05 18.51
C GLU A 106 4.89 13.84 19.72
N GLU A 107 3.65 14.30 19.67
CA GLU A 107 3.05 15.17 20.70
C GLU A 107 2.88 14.46 22.04
N PHE A 108 2.37 13.22 22.04
CA PHE A 108 1.99 12.53 23.28
C PHE A 108 3.05 11.55 23.80
N HIS A 109 3.97 11.11 22.95
CA HIS A 109 5.00 10.12 23.31
C HIS A 109 6.43 10.61 23.08
N GLY A 110 6.62 11.86 22.62
CA GLY A 110 7.95 12.39 22.31
C GLY A 110 8.71 11.58 21.26
N SER A 111 7.98 10.89 20.37
CA SER A 111 8.59 10.01 19.37
C SER A 111 9.31 10.84 18.29
N PRO A 112 10.60 10.58 18.03
CA PRO A 112 11.35 11.29 17.02
C PRO A 112 11.11 10.76 15.58
N LEU A 113 10.11 9.90 15.38
CA LEU A 113 9.83 9.25 14.10
C LEU A 113 9.37 10.28 13.05
N ARG A 114 9.98 10.24 11.87
CA ARG A 114 9.66 11.15 10.76
C ARG A 114 9.42 10.39 9.46
N LEU A 115 8.36 10.73 8.77
CA LEU A 115 8.10 10.23 7.42
C LEU A 115 9.08 10.87 6.44
N GLU A 116 10.10 10.11 6.05
CA GLU A 116 11.07 10.54 5.06
C GLU A 116 10.54 10.33 3.64
N ARG A 117 9.96 9.15 3.39
CA ARG A 117 9.56 8.75 2.03
C ARG A 117 8.23 8.01 2.03
N GLY A 118 7.33 8.43 1.12
CA GLY A 118 6.13 7.70 0.76
C GLY A 118 6.24 7.17 -0.66
N GLN A 119 5.94 5.88 -0.87
CA GLN A 119 5.92 5.25 -2.18
C GLN A 119 4.57 4.63 -2.45
N TYR A 120 4.09 4.72 -3.71
CA TYR A 120 2.74 4.36 -4.09
C TYR A 120 2.76 3.30 -5.19
N VAL A 121 2.09 2.18 -4.93
CA VAL A 121 2.05 1.02 -5.82
C VAL A 121 0.61 0.57 -6.01
N VAL A 122 0.22 0.37 -7.26
CA VAL A 122 -1.03 -0.30 -7.61
C VAL A 122 -0.69 -1.66 -8.23
N LEU A 123 -1.13 -2.71 -7.56
CA LEU A 123 -1.09 -4.07 -8.09
C LEU A 123 -2.45 -4.36 -8.73
N TYR A 124 -2.47 -4.83 -9.97
CA TYR A 124 -3.73 -5.04 -10.68
C TYR A 124 -3.72 -6.34 -11.48
N GLY A 125 -4.91 -6.84 -11.85
CA GLY A 125 -5.05 -8.06 -12.64
C GLY A 125 -5.93 -9.12 -11.99
N GLY A 126 -5.38 -10.29 -11.69
CA GLY A 126 -6.01 -11.36 -10.90
C GLY A 126 -6.76 -12.44 -11.69
N ALA A 127 -7.22 -12.18 -12.93
CA ALA A 127 -8.12 -13.10 -13.62
C ALA A 127 -7.43 -14.26 -14.38
N LYS A 128 -6.19 -14.10 -14.78
CA LYS A 128 -5.44 -15.11 -15.58
C LYS A 128 -3.99 -15.19 -15.12
N PRO A 129 -3.38 -16.38 -15.15
CA PRO A 129 -1.92 -16.48 -15.03
C PRO A 129 -1.26 -15.59 -16.09
N LEU A 130 -0.25 -14.83 -15.70
CA LEU A 130 0.55 -14.10 -16.66
C LEU A 130 1.23 -15.10 -17.61
N PRO A 131 1.28 -14.84 -18.92
CA PRO A 131 2.00 -15.72 -19.84
C PRO A 131 3.46 -15.82 -19.40
N ILE A 132 3.96 -17.06 -19.36
CA ILE A 132 5.36 -17.31 -19.05
C ILE A 132 6.20 -16.63 -20.16
N PRO A 133 7.09 -15.70 -19.82
CA PRO A 133 7.91 -15.05 -20.83
C PRO A 133 8.79 -16.11 -21.51
N LYS A 134 8.77 -16.15 -22.84
CA LYS A 134 9.57 -17.10 -23.64
C LYS A 134 11.09 -16.92 -23.44
N ARG A 135 11.53 -15.84 -22.84
CA ARG A 135 12.92 -15.55 -22.49
C ARG A 135 12.99 -15.06 -21.03
N PRO A 136 14.02 -15.47 -20.27
CA PRO A 136 14.23 -14.92 -18.94
C PRO A 136 14.41 -13.40 -19.05
N THR A 137 13.48 -12.66 -18.50
CA THR A 137 13.60 -11.20 -18.43
C THR A 137 14.22 -10.87 -17.08
N VAL A 138 15.44 -10.34 -17.09
CA VAL A 138 16.05 -9.78 -15.88
C VAL A 138 15.22 -8.58 -15.45
N ARG A 139 14.53 -8.70 -14.33
CA ARG A 139 13.77 -7.58 -13.76
C ARG A 139 14.76 -6.49 -13.34
N LYS A 140 14.61 -5.30 -13.89
CA LYS A 140 15.38 -4.14 -13.44
C LYS A 140 14.84 -3.73 -12.07
N PHE A 141 15.66 -3.89 -11.03
CA PHE A 141 15.40 -3.31 -9.72
C PHE A 141 15.52 -1.79 -9.81
N GLY A 142 14.79 -1.06 -8.99
CA GLY A 142 14.96 0.39 -8.85
C GLY A 142 14.11 1.28 -9.74
N THR A 143 13.14 0.73 -10.48
CA THR A 143 12.24 1.54 -11.33
C THR A 143 10.87 1.82 -10.69
N ALA A 144 10.55 1.18 -9.57
CA ALA A 144 9.23 1.20 -8.96
C ALA A 144 8.94 2.44 -8.11
N GLY A 145 9.94 3.06 -7.53
CA GLY A 145 9.81 4.12 -6.53
C GLY A 145 9.08 5.37 -7.01
N LYS A 146 7.76 5.38 -6.93
CA LYS A 146 6.94 6.55 -7.25
C LYS A 146 6.47 7.25 -5.97
N THR A 147 6.75 8.54 -5.89
CA THR A 147 6.51 9.39 -4.70
C THR A 147 5.29 10.30 -4.84
N GLN A 148 4.58 10.24 -5.96
CA GLN A 148 3.36 11.03 -6.22
C GLN A 148 2.13 10.11 -6.17
N THR A 149 1.11 10.51 -5.42
CA THR A 149 -0.12 9.72 -5.22
C THR A 149 -0.92 9.47 -6.50
N ASP A 150 -0.82 10.35 -7.48
CA ASP A 150 -1.50 10.28 -8.77
C ASP A 150 -0.67 9.61 -9.87
N LYS A 151 0.62 9.37 -9.60
CA LYS A 151 1.57 8.71 -10.51
C LYS A 151 2.17 7.46 -9.88
N ALA A 152 1.34 6.61 -9.28
CA ALA A 152 1.77 5.38 -8.66
C ALA A 152 2.45 4.42 -9.65
N PHE A 153 3.38 3.61 -9.16
CA PHE A 153 3.90 2.48 -9.90
C PHE A 153 2.78 1.44 -10.09
N LYS A 154 2.62 0.97 -11.32
CA LYS A 154 1.57 0.01 -11.67
C LYS A 154 2.20 -1.30 -12.11
N ARG A 155 1.77 -2.41 -11.51
CA ARG A 155 2.26 -3.75 -11.84
C ARG A 155 1.11 -4.73 -11.97
N GLU A 156 1.06 -5.42 -13.10
CA GLU A 156 0.13 -6.52 -13.30
C GLU A 156 0.62 -7.77 -12.57
N VAL A 157 -0.28 -8.41 -11.83
CA VAL A 157 0.00 -9.62 -11.04
C VAL A 157 -1.18 -10.59 -11.08
N PRO A 158 -0.94 -11.91 -11.05
CA PRO A 158 -2.00 -12.88 -10.84
C PRO A 158 -2.47 -12.87 -9.38
N ASN A 159 -3.62 -13.49 -9.13
CA ASN A 159 -4.07 -13.74 -7.76
C ASN A 159 -3.06 -14.63 -7.02
N ASP A 160 -2.93 -14.45 -5.71
CA ASP A 160 -1.94 -15.13 -4.85
C ASP A 160 -0.47 -14.91 -5.27
N ALA A 161 -0.20 -13.91 -6.08
CA ALA A 161 1.18 -13.56 -6.46
C ALA A 161 2.05 -13.28 -5.22
N ARG A 162 3.31 -13.69 -5.32
CA ARG A 162 4.37 -13.27 -4.39
C ARG A 162 5.19 -12.16 -5.03
N VAL A 163 5.30 -11.03 -4.34
CA VAL A 163 6.02 -9.85 -4.80
C VAL A 163 7.03 -9.45 -3.74
N TYR A 164 8.29 -9.32 -4.12
CA TYR A 164 9.31 -8.88 -3.17
C TYR A 164 9.20 -7.37 -2.93
N LEU A 165 9.19 -6.97 -1.66
CA LEU A 165 9.10 -5.56 -1.27
C LEU A 165 10.20 -4.72 -1.94
N ARG A 166 11.42 -5.24 -1.99
CA ARG A 166 12.57 -4.58 -2.65
C ARG A 166 12.36 -4.28 -4.14
N GLU A 167 11.47 -5.00 -4.82
CA GLU A 167 11.12 -4.73 -6.22
C GLU A 167 10.18 -3.53 -6.37
N LEU A 168 9.55 -3.12 -5.30
CA LEU A 168 8.58 -2.03 -5.24
C LEU A 168 9.20 -0.74 -4.66
N LEU A 169 10.24 -0.90 -3.86
CA LEU A 169 11.04 0.21 -3.34
C LEU A 169 12.10 0.57 -4.39
N GLY A 170 12.04 1.71 -4.99
CA GLY A 170 13.01 2.19 -5.98
C GLY A 170 14.17 2.95 -5.36
#